data_678026ff08a06c20121ea2cb347c8f29
#
_entry.id   678026ff08a06c20121ea2cb347c8f29
#
_cell.length_a   1.000
_cell.length_b   1.000
_cell.length_c   1.000
_cell.angle_alpha   90.00
_cell.angle_beta   90.00
_cell.angle_gamma   90.00
#
_symmetry.space_group_name_H-M   'P 1'
#
loop_
_entity.id
_entity.type
_entity.pdbx_description
1 polymer ?
#
loop_
_entity_poly.entity_id
_entity_poly.type
_entity_poly.pdbx_seq_one_letter_code
_entity_poly.pdbx_strand_id
1 'polypeptide(L)'
;MVKLAGRVLSILALAALATPVQGEDDFPLVGTYTENQACKTDGSDPGVSRVTITPRDIDSVFGLCTILSKKREGATFVVHVECKGPGGSQMLGDVIFTPREDKTIDFSDQDQTYKAVLHRCPD
;
A
#
# COMPACT_ATOMS: atom_id res chain seq x y z
N MET A 1 -46.23 2.84 -36.05
CA MET A 1 -45.78 2.76 -35.66
C MET A 1 -44.93 2.64 -35.07
N VAL A 2 -44.66 2.58 -34.94
CA VAL A 2 -43.95 2.55 -34.33
C VAL A 2 -43.17 2.32 -33.73
N LYS A 3 -42.93 2.21 -33.64
CA LYS A 3 -42.20 2.03 -33.05
C LYS A 3 -41.30 2.11 -32.57
N LEU A 4 -41.09 2.16 -32.53
CA LEU A 4 -40.25 2.27 -32.01
C LEU A 4 -39.58 2.32 -31.29
N ALA A 5 -39.53 2.46 -31.19
CA ALA A 5 -39.10 2.65 -30.40
C ALA A 5 -38.43 2.17 -29.80
N GLY A 6 -38.09 1.99 -29.52
CA GLY A 6 -37.51 1.63 -28.69
C GLY A 6 -36.50 1.46 -28.59
N ARG A 7 -36.22 1.48 -28.57
CA ARG A 7 -35.36 1.36 -28.22
C ARG A 7 -34.43 1.58 -27.80
N VAL A 8 -34.13 1.70 -27.63
CA VAL A 8 -33.31 2.09 -27.31
C VAL A 8 -32.77 2.04 -26.41
N LEU A 9 -32.64 2.12 -26.15
CA LEU A 9 -32.14 2.26 -25.22
C LEU A 9 -31.44 1.70 -24.68
N SER A 10 -31.35 1.37 -24.53
CA SER A 10 -30.75 0.87 -23.91
C SER A 10 -29.63 0.94 -23.90
N ILE A 11 -29.22 1.04 -23.97
CA ILE A 11 -28.19 1.12 -23.97
C ILE A 11 -27.49 1.51 -23.18
N LEU A 12 -27.46 1.94 -23.08
CA LEU A 12 -26.89 2.47 -22.37
C LEU A 12 -26.41 2.02 -21.49
N ALA A 13 -26.66 1.74 -21.20
CA ALA A 13 -26.36 1.39 -20.24
C ALA A 13 -25.19 0.95 -20.16
N LEU A 14 -24.95 0.71 -20.48
CA LEU A 14 -23.93 0.26 -20.34
C LEU A 14 -22.89 0.83 -20.11
N ALA A 15 -22.71 1.31 -20.24
CA ALA A 15 -21.73 2.05 -20.23
C ALA A 15 -21.26 2.06 -18.99
N ALA A 16 -21.90 2.31 -18.35
CA ALA A 16 -21.57 2.40 -17.16
C ALA A 16 -20.53 1.57 -16.75
N LEU A 17 -20.52 0.94 -17.01
CA LEU A 17 -19.65 0.24 -16.53
C LEU A 17 -18.41 0.46 -16.65
N ALA A 18 -18.08 0.85 -16.95
CA ALA A 18 -16.86 1.13 -17.22
C ALA A 18 -16.12 1.33 -16.07
N THR A 19 -16.35 1.18 -15.20
CA THR A 19 -15.68 1.43 -14.18
C THR A 19 -14.46 0.91 -14.02
N PRO A 20 -13.67 1.34 -13.85
CA PRO A 20 -12.45 1.03 -13.78
C PRO A 20 -12.02 0.49 -12.63
N VAL A 21 -11.30 0.15 -12.49
CA VAL A 21 -10.88 -0.46 -11.58
C VAL A 21 -9.68 -0.04 -11.20
N GLN A 22 -9.19 0.43 -10.88
CA GLN A 22 -8.11 0.84 -10.58
C GLN A 22 -7.57 0.49 -9.35
N GLY A 23 -7.92 0.19 -8.59
CA GLY A 23 -7.44 -0.18 -7.40
C GLY A 23 -6.04 -0.44 -7.22
N GLU A 24 -5.45 -1.27 -7.94
CA GLU A 24 -4.17 -1.56 -7.71
C GLU A 24 -3.23 -0.51 -7.87
N ASP A 25 -3.44 0.34 -8.71
CA ASP A 25 -2.51 1.37 -8.95
C ASP A 25 -2.67 2.49 -7.99
N ASP A 26 -3.70 2.44 -7.14
CA ASP A 26 -3.91 3.48 -6.24
C ASP A 26 -3.47 3.12 -4.88
N PHE A 27 -2.29 2.65 -4.69
CA PHE A 27 -1.80 2.31 -3.36
C PHE A 27 -1.43 3.62 -2.68
N PRO A 28 -2.21 4.09 -1.74
CA PRO A 28 -1.99 5.41 -1.17
C PRO A 28 -0.81 5.48 -0.22
N LEU A 29 -0.15 4.36 0.02
CA LEU A 29 0.94 4.35 0.96
C LEU A 29 2.31 4.57 0.31
N VAL A 30 2.35 4.77 -0.99
CA VAL A 30 3.63 4.99 -1.67
C VAL A 30 4.30 6.24 -1.11
N GLY A 31 5.55 6.14 -0.74
CA GLY A 31 6.30 7.25 -0.18
C GLY A 31 7.45 6.77 0.67
N THR A 32 8.13 7.71 1.29
CA THR A 32 9.24 7.43 2.19
C THR A 32 8.84 7.83 3.60
N TYR A 33 9.22 7.02 4.56
CA TYR A 33 8.80 7.19 5.94
C TYR A 33 9.97 6.91 6.88
N THR A 34 9.89 7.45 8.09
CA THR A 34 10.80 7.06 9.16
C THR A 34 10.00 6.34 10.24
N GLU A 35 10.65 5.45 10.96
CA GLU A 35 9.99 4.67 12.00
C GLU A 35 10.14 5.34 13.34
N ASN A 36 9.00 5.54 14.01
CA ASN A 36 8.92 5.96 15.41
C ASN A 36 9.45 7.36 15.71
N GLN A 37 9.80 8.12 14.71
CA GLN A 37 10.22 9.50 14.87
C GLN A 37 9.77 10.30 13.68
N ALA A 38 9.48 11.56 13.89
CA ALA A 38 9.09 12.42 12.78
C ALA A 38 10.23 12.54 11.78
N CYS A 39 9.89 12.53 10.51
CA CYS A 39 10.88 12.67 9.46
C CYS A 39 11.18 14.15 9.24
N LYS A 40 12.43 14.54 9.39
CA LYS A 40 12.78 15.93 9.28
C LYS A 40 13.11 16.35 7.86
N THR A 41 13.74 15.47 7.11
CA THR A 41 14.11 15.79 5.75
C THR A 41 13.77 14.61 4.86
N ASP A 42 14.75 13.80 4.51
CA ASP A 42 14.53 12.68 3.60
C ASP A 42 14.58 11.33 4.32
N GLY A 43 14.68 11.34 5.63
CA GLY A 43 14.71 10.10 6.38
C GLY A 43 16.09 9.49 6.52
N SER A 44 17.14 10.20 6.12
CA SER A 44 18.49 9.64 6.16
C SER A 44 19.22 9.99 7.45
N ASP A 45 18.53 10.50 8.45
CA ASP A 45 19.19 10.85 9.70
C ASP A 45 19.80 9.63 10.36
N PRO A 46 20.95 9.76 10.99
CA PRO A 46 21.57 8.62 11.66
C PRO A 46 20.68 8.05 12.74
N GLY A 47 20.67 6.74 12.84
CA GLY A 47 19.91 6.09 13.91
C GLY A 47 18.43 5.98 13.66
N VAL A 48 17.96 6.42 12.50
CA VAL A 48 16.55 6.36 12.18
C VAL A 48 16.33 5.32 11.11
N SER A 49 15.39 4.43 11.31
CA SER A 49 15.07 3.42 10.31
C SER A 49 14.13 4.02 9.28
N ARG A 50 14.41 3.78 8.02
CA ARG A 50 13.64 4.34 6.93
C ARG A 50 12.88 3.24 6.22
N VAL A 51 11.66 3.53 5.81
CA VAL A 51 10.84 2.61 5.03
C VAL A 51 10.47 3.33 3.74
N THR A 52 10.74 2.70 2.61
CA THR A 52 10.36 3.26 1.32
C THR A 52 9.37 2.31 0.67
N ILE A 53 8.21 2.83 0.30
CA ILE A 53 7.17 2.04 -0.32
C ILE A 53 6.95 2.54 -1.73
N THR A 54 7.06 1.63 -2.69
CA THR A 54 6.75 1.92 -4.09
C THR A 54 5.57 1.05 -4.47
N PRO A 55 5.02 1.17 -5.67
CA PRO A 55 3.94 0.30 -6.08
C PRO A 55 4.33 -1.18 -6.13
N ARG A 56 5.62 -1.49 -6.17
CA ARG A 56 6.06 -2.87 -6.29
C ARG A 56 6.88 -3.38 -5.14
N ASP A 57 7.47 -2.51 -4.35
CA ASP A 57 8.44 -2.93 -3.37
C ASP A 57 8.29 -2.20 -2.05
N ILE A 58 8.74 -2.82 -0.99
CA ILE A 58 8.85 -2.19 0.31
C ILE A 58 10.26 -2.44 0.80
N ASP A 59 11.01 -1.37 1.07
CA ASP A 59 12.37 -1.47 1.57
C ASP A 59 12.34 -1.03 3.03
N SER A 60 12.66 -1.93 3.93
CA SER A 60 12.53 -1.66 5.37
C SER A 60 13.57 -2.46 6.13
N VAL A 61 13.41 -2.54 7.45
CA VAL A 61 14.31 -3.35 8.27
C VAL A 61 14.21 -4.81 7.89
N PHE A 62 13.14 -5.23 7.24
CA PHE A 62 13.02 -6.61 6.81
C PHE A 62 13.79 -6.85 5.51
N GLY A 63 14.45 -5.85 4.98
CA GLY A 63 15.15 -5.95 3.70
C GLY A 63 14.27 -5.45 2.59
N LEU A 64 14.61 -5.82 1.38
CA LEU A 64 13.83 -5.41 0.21
C LEU A 64 12.78 -6.48 -0.04
N CYS A 65 11.54 -6.08 0.01
CA CYS A 65 10.42 -6.99 -0.15
C CYS A 65 9.67 -6.65 -1.41
N THR A 66 9.37 -7.66 -2.21
CA THR A 66 8.56 -7.49 -3.41
C THR A 66 7.10 -7.68 -3.02
N ILE A 67 6.24 -6.77 -3.45
CA ILE A 67 4.82 -6.87 -3.16
C ILE A 67 4.20 -7.87 -4.12
N LEU A 68 3.62 -8.92 -3.58
CA LEU A 68 2.96 -9.93 -4.36
C LEU A 68 1.47 -9.66 -4.51
N SER A 69 0.84 -9.12 -3.49
CA SER A 69 -0.56 -8.74 -3.56
C SER A 69 -0.88 -7.76 -2.46
N LYS A 70 -1.95 -7.01 -2.63
CA LYS A 70 -2.39 -6.01 -1.66
C LYS A 70 -3.89 -6.20 -1.45
N LYS A 71 -4.32 -6.09 -0.22
CA LYS A 71 -5.71 -6.23 0.08
C LYS A 71 -6.10 -5.20 1.12
N ARG A 72 -7.23 -4.60 0.96
CA ARG A 72 -7.71 -3.62 1.93
C ARG A 72 -8.81 -4.25 2.77
N GLU A 73 -8.67 -4.15 4.08
CA GLU A 73 -9.68 -4.65 4.99
C GLU A 73 -10.05 -3.51 5.92
N GLY A 74 -11.15 -2.82 5.64
CA GLY A 74 -11.53 -1.65 6.41
C GLY A 74 -10.50 -0.56 6.25
N ALA A 75 -9.93 -0.10 7.33
CA ALA A 75 -8.93 0.94 7.31
C ALA A 75 -7.51 0.38 7.20
N THR A 76 -7.38 -0.92 7.05
CA THR A 76 -6.08 -1.57 7.10
C THR A 76 -5.71 -2.12 5.74
N PHE A 77 -4.42 -2.04 5.40
CA PHE A 77 -3.92 -2.65 4.18
C PHE A 77 -3.07 -3.85 4.57
N VAL A 78 -3.39 -5.00 4.03
CA VAL A 78 -2.61 -6.22 4.25
C VAL A 78 -1.85 -6.48 2.96
N VAL A 79 -0.53 -6.48 3.04
CA VAL A 79 0.31 -6.57 1.86
C VAL A 79 1.13 -7.84 1.96
N HIS A 80 0.92 -8.75 1.01
CA HIS A 80 1.65 -10.00 0.96
C HIS A 80 2.96 -9.76 0.24
N VAL A 81 4.07 -10.10 0.86
CA VAL A 81 5.37 -9.78 0.33
C VAL A 81 6.31 -10.97 0.36
N GLU A 82 7.30 -10.90 -0.50
CA GLU A 82 8.40 -11.83 -0.47
C GLU A 82 9.65 -11.01 -0.22
N CYS A 83 10.32 -11.24 0.88
CA CYS A 83 11.47 -10.46 1.28
C CYS A 83 12.73 -11.28 1.12
N LYS A 84 13.80 -10.65 0.66
CA LYS A 84 15.08 -11.29 0.55
C LYS A 84 15.97 -10.76 1.63
N GLY A 85 16.40 -11.65 2.47
CA GLY A 85 17.27 -11.30 3.57
C GLY A 85 18.73 -11.58 3.25
N PRO A 86 19.57 -11.40 4.24
CA PRO A 86 21.00 -11.64 4.07
C PRO A 86 21.25 -13.06 3.64
N GLY A 87 22.27 -13.25 2.84
CA GLY A 87 22.62 -14.60 2.42
C GLY A 87 21.67 -15.18 1.41
N GLY A 88 20.77 -14.38 0.87
CA GLY A 88 19.87 -14.88 -0.16
C GLY A 88 18.65 -15.60 0.38
N SER A 89 18.44 -15.59 1.70
CA SER A 89 17.25 -16.24 2.24
C SER A 89 16.01 -15.51 1.77
N GLN A 90 14.92 -16.23 1.65
CA GLN A 90 13.66 -15.64 1.23
C GLN A 90 12.61 -15.90 2.29
N MET A 91 11.78 -14.91 2.53
CA MET A 91 10.69 -15.04 3.46
C MET A 91 9.42 -14.54 2.83
N LEU A 92 8.35 -15.26 3.02
CA LEU A 92 7.02 -14.84 2.59
C LEU A 92 6.23 -14.46 3.82
N GLY A 93 5.42 -13.45 3.73
CA GLY A 93 4.57 -13.08 4.85
C GLY A 93 3.74 -11.88 4.51
N ASP A 94 2.99 -11.42 5.48
CA ASP A 94 2.16 -10.26 5.32
C ASP A 94 2.69 -9.15 6.19
N VAL A 95 2.66 -7.93 5.68
CA VAL A 95 2.89 -6.75 6.48
C VAL A 95 1.61 -5.96 6.49
N ILE A 96 1.34 -5.30 7.57
CA ILE A 96 0.06 -4.67 7.81
C ILE A 96 0.27 -3.20 8.07
N PHE A 97 -0.47 -2.37 7.33
CA PHE A 97 -0.40 -0.93 7.46
C PHE A 97 -1.77 -0.38 7.81
N THR A 98 -1.87 0.39 8.87
CA THR A 98 -3.13 1.01 9.26
C THR A 98 -2.91 2.52 9.38
N PRO A 99 -3.37 3.29 8.39
CA PRO A 99 -3.27 4.75 8.48
C PRO A 99 -4.07 5.28 9.65
N ARG A 100 -3.55 6.31 10.29
CA ARG A 100 -4.18 6.90 11.45
C ARG A 100 -4.62 8.32 11.12
N GLU A 101 -5.44 8.88 11.98
CA GLU A 101 -5.96 10.20 11.73
C GLU A 101 -4.90 11.27 11.76
N ASP A 102 -3.81 11.06 12.49
CA ASP A 102 -2.77 12.05 12.58
C ASP A 102 -1.79 11.95 11.42
N LYS A 103 -2.12 11.17 10.38
CA LYS A 103 -1.32 11.01 9.19
C LYS A 103 -0.13 10.09 9.37
N THR A 104 0.02 9.48 10.51
CA THR A 104 1.02 8.42 10.66
C THR A 104 0.38 7.09 10.27
N ILE A 105 1.20 6.05 10.19
CA ILE A 105 0.73 4.74 9.79
C ILE A 105 1.27 3.71 10.78
N ASP A 106 0.39 2.89 11.34
CA ASP A 106 0.85 1.75 12.13
C ASP A 106 1.34 0.68 11.17
N PHE A 107 2.51 0.15 11.42
CA PHE A 107 3.16 -0.82 10.57
C PHE A 107 3.55 -2.02 11.43
N SER A 108 3.19 -3.21 11.00
CA SER A 108 3.52 -4.40 11.76
C SER A 108 3.67 -5.59 10.82
N ASP A 109 4.30 -6.64 11.33
CA ASP A 109 4.29 -7.91 10.63
C ASP A 109 3.00 -8.65 10.99
N GLN A 110 2.81 -9.79 10.34
CA GLN A 110 1.60 -10.55 10.52
C GLN A 110 1.39 -11.01 11.94
N ASP A 111 2.45 -11.37 12.63
CA ASP A 111 2.34 -11.90 13.98
C ASP A 111 2.40 -10.83 15.04
N GLN A 112 2.50 -9.58 14.67
CA GLN A 112 2.56 -8.46 15.60
C GLN A 112 3.81 -8.51 16.49
N THR A 113 4.85 -9.19 16.02
CA THR A 113 6.09 -9.23 16.78
C THR A 113 6.95 -8.02 16.50
N TYR A 114 6.71 -7.34 15.38
CA TYR A 114 7.40 -6.10 15.07
C TYR A 114 6.33 -5.03 14.84
N LYS A 115 6.46 -3.91 15.51
CA LYS A 115 5.53 -2.82 15.33
C LYS A 115 6.27 -1.51 15.29
N ALA A 116 5.83 -0.62 14.45
CA ALA A 116 6.42 0.71 14.34
C ALA A 116 5.36 1.69 13.90
N VAL A 117 5.59 2.96 14.15
CA VAL A 117 4.73 4.02 13.65
C VAL A 117 5.52 4.74 12.58
N LEU A 118 4.98 4.81 11.38
CA LEU A 118 5.65 5.42 10.24
C LEU A 118 5.25 6.88 10.13
N HIS A 119 6.26 7.74 9.98
CA HIS A 119 6.05 9.17 9.80
C HIS A 119 6.50 9.53 8.40
N ARG A 120 5.60 10.13 7.62
CA ARG A 120 5.90 10.41 6.23
C ARG A 120 6.93 11.50 6.10
N CYS A 121 7.86 11.31 5.20
CA CYS A 121 8.86 12.33 4.91
C CYS A 121 8.32 13.32 3.90
N PRO A 122 8.79 14.55 3.93
CA PRO A 122 8.37 15.52 2.93
C PRO A 122 8.86 15.08 1.55
N ASP A 123 8.11 15.45 0.53
CA ASP A 123 8.51 15.11 -0.84
C ASP A 123 9.62 15.99 -1.38
#